data_835e90f957c5dd8f13cbdb33a8d39a20
#
_entry.id   835e90f957c5dd8f13cbdb33a8d39a20
#
_cell.length_a   1.000
_cell.length_b   1.000
_cell.length_c   1.000
_cell.angle_alpha   90.00
_cell.angle_beta   90.00
_cell.angle_gamma   90.00
#
_symmetry.space_group_name_H-M   'P 1'
#
loop_
_entity.id
_entity.type
_entity.pdbx_description
1 polymer ?
#
loop_
_entity_poly.entity_id
_entity_poly.type
_entity_poly.pdbx_seq_one_letter_code
_entity_poly.pdbx_strand_id
1 'polypeptide(L)'
;MRRTLLMVAALTFTFTLCAPLAWAEASAPGAVAQDPTPEEAAAYKAWFDANSAKDYPKAMELAKAYLEKFPSGKYAAYLKKQWIPSIRAMRWKEAADAKNTTEVIKVGKEVLAEDPDNLDYLSALVVQVRTNELFANPANYAHAADAADFAERVIRHIEAGKTPTSADPAKFNKNVTLAYMHQTLAVIYDHDKNTDKALAEYEKAAVLEPSNPTFFFHCGRIHNDRYAASAQKYDAAQKKVDAIPEADRNAAEPKPEVKAALEETKAALAEVKSRAEPVINCWARYLGLTADKPSDARTTLLGVVTGLYKFLHNNSEDGLTKLIDENKTSPTPVRMSPPAQAAAEPKPVAEPTVVAKPNGKKPH
;
A
#
# COMPACT_ATOMS: atom_id res chain seq x y z
N MET A 1 30.39 1.44 -7.03
CA MET A 1 29.31 1.20 -6.05
C MET A 1 28.87 2.55 -5.48
N ARG A 2 27.89 3.20 -6.11
CA ARG A 2 27.28 4.43 -5.60
C ARG A 2 25.84 4.08 -5.21
N ARG A 3 25.55 4.08 -3.91
CA ARG A 3 24.22 3.92 -3.32
C ARG A 3 23.38 5.11 -3.76
N THR A 4 22.46 4.89 -4.67
CA THR A 4 21.41 5.84 -5.00
C THR A 4 20.43 5.83 -3.83
N LEU A 5 20.52 6.85 -2.97
CA LEU A 5 19.55 7.14 -1.92
C LEU A 5 18.20 7.39 -2.61
N LEU A 6 17.27 6.46 -2.45
CA LEU A 6 15.85 6.77 -2.57
C LEU A 6 15.56 7.81 -1.50
N MET A 7 15.32 9.06 -1.90
CA MET A 7 14.72 10.06 -1.04
C MET A 7 13.29 9.62 -0.72
N VAL A 8 13.15 8.78 0.29
CA VAL A 8 11.94 8.76 1.08
C VAL A 8 11.94 10.13 1.76
N ALA A 9 11.01 11.00 1.36
CA ALA A 9 10.71 12.21 2.12
C ALA A 9 10.23 11.73 3.50
N ALA A 10 11.18 11.49 4.39
CA ALA A 10 10.89 11.32 5.79
C ALA A 10 10.24 12.63 6.23
N LEU A 11 8.93 12.59 6.48
CA LEU A 11 8.28 13.60 7.31
C LEU A 11 9.00 13.56 8.65
N THR A 12 10.09 14.31 8.75
CA THR A 12 10.74 14.56 10.01
C THR A 12 9.80 15.45 10.81
N PHE A 13 9.05 14.83 11.71
CA PHE A 13 8.38 15.53 12.80
C PHE A 13 9.48 16.19 13.65
N THR A 14 9.84 17.41 13.32
CA THR A 14 10.64 18.24 14.20
C THR A 14 9.75 18.75 15.33
N PHE A 15 9.61 17.93 16.38
CA PHE A 15 9.15 18.42 17.66
C PHE A 15 10.22 19.38 18.17
N THR A 16 9.97 20.67 18.08
CA THR A 16 10.75 21.67 18.76
C THR A 16 10.61 21.42 20.26
N LEU A 17 11.66 20.85 20.87
CA LEU A 17 11.74 20.75 22.33
C LEU A 17 11.70 22.16 22.88
N CYS A 18 10.56 22.56 23.40
CA CYS A 18 10.50 23.75 24.30
C CYS A 18 11.32 23.45 25.53
N ALA A 19 12.34 24.29 25.73
CA ALA A 19 13.11 24.41 26.96
C ALA A 19 12.18 24.55 28.19
N PRO A 20 12.64 24.16 29.39
CA PRO A 20 11.83 24.29 30.59
C PRO A 20 11.46 25.76 30.79
N LEU A 21 10.21 26.07 30.48
CA LEU A 21 9.66 27.40 30.74
C LEU A 21 9.57 27.60 32.24
N ALA A 22 10.31 28.60 32.69
CA ALA A 22 10.11 29.25 33.97
C ALA A 22 8.61 29.56 34.16
N TRP A 23 8.13 29.31 35.34
CA TRP A 23 6.77 29.54 35.80
C TRP A 23 6.34 30.98 35.49
N ALA A 24 5.66 31.17 34.37
CA ALA A 24 4.91 32.39 34.10
C ALA A 24 3.45 32.07 34.34
N GLU A 25 2.90 32.62 35.40
CA GLU A 25 1.45 32.69 35.67
C GLU A 25 0.77 33.44 34.51
N ALA A 26 0.27 32.69 33.55
CA ALA A 26 -0.67 33.21 32.56
C ALA A 26 -2.09 33.10 33.17
N SER A 27 -2.45 34.06 33.99
CA SER A 27 -3.82 34.26 34.43
C SER A 27 -4.67 34.69 33.24
N ALA A 28 -5.60 33.84 32.80
CA ALA A 28 -6.68 34.28 31.93
C ALA A 28 -7.55 35.29 32.69
N PRO A 29 -7.90 36.46 32.11
CA PRO A 29 -8.74 37.43 32.80
C PRO A 29 -10.16 36.91 32.94
N GLY A 30 -10.60 36.61 34.17
CA GLY A 30 -12.00 36.42 34.48
C GLY A 30 -12.42 35.24 35.36
N ALA A 31 -11.55 34.26 35.62
CA ALA A 31 -11.88 33.21 36.59
C ALA A 31 -11.00 33.42 37.83
N VAL A 32 -11.59 33.76 38.95
CA VAL A 32 -10.95 33.67 40.27
C VAL A 32 -10.63 32.22 40.49
N ALA A 33 -9.37 31.81 40.35
CA ALA A 33 -8.93 30.45 40.64
C ALA A 33 -9.22 30.19 42.11
N GLN A 34 -10.28 29.45 42.40
CA GLN A 34 -10.54 28.96 43.75
C GLN A 34 -9.35 28.12 44.20
N ASP A 35 -8.92 28.28 45.44
CA ASP A 35 -7.90 27.41 46.01
C ASP A 35 -8.38 25.96 45.94
N PRO A 36 -7.50 25.01 45.61
CA PRO A 36 -7.90 23.62 45.45
C PRO A 36 -8.42 23.08 46.80
N THR A 37 -9.47 22.29 46.74
CA THR A 37 -9.92 21.57 47.92
C THR A 37 -8.82 20.66 48.46
N PRO A 38 -8.82 20.28 49.77
CA PRO A 38 -7.82 19.36 50.31
C PRO A 38 -7.73 18.06 49.54
N GLU A 39 -8.87 17.57 49.00
CA GLU A 39 -8.95 16.36 48.20
C GLU A 39 -8.32 16.56 46.82
N GLU A 40 -8.59 17.68 46.16
CA GLU A 40 -7.98 18.03 44.90
C GLU A 40 -6.46 18.20 45.05
N ALA A 41 -6.01 18.88 46.08
CA ALA A 41 -4.60 19.04 46.36
C ALA A 41 -3.88 17.72 46.62
N ALA A 42 -4.52 16.79 47.32
CA ALA A 42 -3.99 15.42 47.55
C ALA A 42 -3.89 14.63 46.26
N ALA A 43 -4.90 14.68 45.35
CA ALA A 43 -4.87 14.02 44.07
C ALA A 43 -3.77 14.58 43.18
N TYR A 44 -3.61 15.90 43.12
CA TYR A 44 -2.53 16.52 42.37
C TYR A 44 -1.16 16.15 42.92
N LYS A 45 -1.00 16.13 44.26
CA LYS A 45 0.24 15.73 44.89
C LYS A 45 0.62 14.29 44.52
N ALA A 46 -0.31 13.36 44.55
CA ALA A 46 -0.06 11.97 44.15
C ALA A 46 0.46 11.88 42.71
N TRP A 47 -0.17 12.62 41.79
CA TRP A 47 0.33 12.73 40.41
C TRP A 47 1.74 13.36 40.36
N PHE A 48 1.97 14.44 41.06
CA PHE A 48 3.25 15.14 41.07
C PHE A 48 4.39 14.26 41.60
N ASP A 49 4.14 13.50 42.67
CA ASP A 49 5.11 12.56 43.25
C ASP A 49 5.49 11.48 42.26
N ALA A 50 4.50 10.87 41.56
CA ALA A 50 4.75 9.88 40.53
C ALA A 50 5.50 10.46 39.32
N ASN A 51 5.12 11.64 38.87
CA ASN A 51 5.81 12.35 37.79
C ASN A 51 7.26 12.70 38.13
N SER A 52 7.50 13.16 39.36
CA SER A 52 8.83 13.49 39.88
C SER A 52 9.74 12.26 39.98
N ALA A 53 9.14 11.10 40.31
CA ALA A 53 9.80 9.81 40.30
C ALA A 53 10.02 9.26 38.88
N LYS A 54 9.54 9.94 37.84
CA LYS A 54 9.55 9.50 36.42
C LYS A 54 8.76 8.20 36.21
N ASP A 55 7.85 7.86 37.10
CA ASP A 55 6.89 6.76 36.89
C ASP A 55 5.74 7.27 36.00
N TYR A 56 6.04 7.47 34.72
CA TYR A 56 5.08 8.03 33.77
C TYR A 56 3.81 7.18 33.58
N PRO A 57 3.86 5.83 33.60
CA PRO A 57 2.64 5.02 33.58
C PRO A 57 1.70 5.35 34.76
N LYS A 58 2.24 5.41 35.98
CA LYS A 58 1.47 5.75 37.19
C LYS A 58 1.02 7.20 37.18
N ALA A 59 1.89 8.13 36.78
CA ALA A 59 1.54 9.53 36.64
C ALA A 59 0.40 9.74 35.64
N MET A 60 0.38 9.00 34.52
CA MET A 60 -0.70 9.06 33.52
C MET A 60 -2.04 8.56 34.09
N GLU A 61 -2.02 7.47 34.83
CA GLU A 61 -3.22 6.93 35.53
C GLU A 61 -3.77 8.00 36.48
N LEU A 62 -2.91 8.56 37.33
CA LEU A 62 -3.28 9.57 38.32
C LEU A 62 -3.75 10.88 37.66
N ALA A 63 -3.16 11.31 36.56
CA ALA A 63 -3.62 12.46 35.80
C ALA A 63 -5.04 12.26 35.24
N LYS A 64 -5.32 11.09 34.68
CA LYS A 64 -6.66 10.73 34.18
C LYS A 64 -7.69 10.70 35.31
N ALA A 65 -7.36 10.06 36.43
CA ALA A 65 -8.23 10.02 37.62
C ALA A 65 -8.48 11.43 38.18
N TYR A 66 -7.45 12.30 38.20
CA TYR A 66 -7.62 13.70 38.56
C TYR A 66 -8.61 14.42 37.65
N LEU A 67 -8.45 14.27 36.32
CA LEU A 67 -9.30 14.96 35.33
C LEU A 67 -10.75 14.44 35.36
N GLU A 68 -10.96 13.17 35.67
CA GLU A 68 -12.29 12.58 35.85
C GLU A 68 -12.99 13.18 37.09
N LYS A 69 -12.28 13.30 38.21
CA LYS A 69 -12.84 13.76 39.47
C LYS A 69 -12.93 15.30 39.56
N PHE A 70 -11.97 16.00 38.97
CA PHE A 70 -11.84 17.47 39.04
C PHE A 70 -11.72 18.06 37.63
N PRO A 71 -12.73 17.92 36.74
CA PRO A 71 -12.62 18.34 35.32
C PRO A 71 -12.39 19.84 35.13
N SER A 72 -12.76 20.66 36.11
CA SER A 72 -12.57 22.10 36.15
C SER A 72 -11.62 22.55 37.29
N GLY A 73 -10.89 21.58 37.88
CA GLY A 73 -9.94 21.87 38.98
C GLY A 73 -8.78 22.75 38.52
N LYS A 74 -8.08 23.31 39.50
CA LYS A 74 -6.97 24.26 39.31
C LYS A 74 -5.91 23.75 38.32
N TYR A 75 -5.63 22.46 38.35
CA TYR A 75 -4.56 21.86 37.52
C TYR A 75 -5.09 21.10 36.28
N ALA A 76 -6.41 21.07 36.08
CA ALA A 76 -7.01 20.31 35.01
C ALA A 76 -6.56 20.77 33.60
N ALA A 77 -6.52 22.10 33.40
CA ALA A 77 -6.08 22.68 32.14
C ALA A 77 -4.61 22.34 31.83
N TYR A 78 -3.73 22.36 32.81
CA TYR A 78 -2.32 22.00 32.66
C TYR A 78 -2.17 20.52 32.32
N LEU A 79 -2.81 19.63 33.09
CA LEU A 79 -2.74 18.18 32.83
C LEU A 79 -3.27 17.82 31.46
N LYS A 80 -4.44 18.35 31.08
CA LYS A 80 -5.11 18.01 29.81
C LYS A 80 -4.40 18.60 28.61
N LYS A 81 -3.97 19.87 28.66
CA LYS A 81 -3.50 20.60 27.47
C LYS A 81 -1.98 20.58 27.31
N GLN A 82 -1.23 20.30 28.36
CA GLN A 82 0.24 20.38 28.33
C GLN A 82 0.89 19.06 28.71
N TRP A 83 0.66 18.55 29.92
CA TRP A 83 1.40 17.42 30.45
C TRP A 83 1.07 16.11 29.72
N ILE A 84 -0.20 15.71 29.61
CA ILE A 84 -0.59 14.48 28.91
C ILE A 84 -0.12 14.44 27.47
N PRO A 85 -0.31 15.51 26.66
CA PRO A 85 0.24 15.56 25.30
C PRO A 85 1.77 15.43 25.25
N SER A 86 2.48 16.07 26.18
CA SER A 86 3.95 15.99 26.23
C SER A 86 4.45 14.58 26.54
N ILE A 87 3.82 13.88 27.47
CA ILE A 87 4.18 12.49 27.80
C ILE A 87 3.84 11.54 26.66
N ARG A 88 2.71 11.73 25.99
CA ARG A 88 2.37 10.95 24.79
C ARG A 88 3.39 11.18 23.66
N ALA A 89 3.79 12.42 23.43
CA ALA A 89 4.79 12.74 22.42
C ALA A 89 6.16 12.11 22.74
N MET A 90 6.56 12.12 24.01
CA MET A 90 7.78 11.46 24.47
C MET A 90 7.71 9.93 24.25
N ARG A 91 6.64 9.28 24.71
CA ARG A 91 6.42 7.83 24.52
C ARG A 91 6.38 7.46 23.03
N TRP A 92 5.70 8.27 22.22
CA TRP A 92 5.68 8.08 20.76
C TRP A 92 7.09 8.12 20.19
N LYS A 93 7.86 9.14 20.53
CA LYS A 93 9.22 9.30 20.02
C LYS A 93 10.11 8.13 20.44
N GLU A 94 10.11 7.75 21.70
CA GLU A 94 10.89 6.63 22.22
C GLU A 94 10.52 5.31 21.52
N ALA A 95 9.23 5.06 21.35
CA ALA A 95 8.73 3.87 20.67
C ALA A 95 9.09 3.88 19.16
N ALA A 96 8.99 5.02 18.49
CA ALA A 96 9.34 5.18 17.08
C ALA A 96 10.84 4.99 16.86
N ASP A 97 11.68 5.60 17.70
CA ASP A 97 13.15 5.44 17.65
C ASP A 97 13.57 3.98 17.88
N ALA A 98 12.88 3.29 18.79
CA ALA A 98 13.07 1.86 19.07
C ALA A 98 12.41 0.93 18.04
N LYS A 99 11.69 1.47 17.03
CA LYS A 99 10.89 0.71 16.07
C LYS A 99 9.85 -0.21 16.74
N ASN A 100 9.38 0.16 17.91
CA ASN A 100 8.35 -0.57 18.64
C ASN A 100 6.95 -0.16 18.12
N THR A 101 6.54 -0.76 17.01
CA THR A 101 5.27 -0.44 16.34
C THR A 101 4.06 -0.64 17.26
N THR A 102 4.09 -1.67 18.11
CA THR A 102 3.01 -1.95 19.06
C THR A 102 2.78 -0.78 20.03
N GLU A 103 3.85 -0.22 20.61
CA GLU A 103 3.71 0.92 21.53
C GLU A 103 3.35 2.20 20.77
N VAL A 104 3.88 2.40 19.55
CA VAL A 104 3.48 3.52 18.67
C VAL A 104 1.97 3.50 18.42
N ILE A 105 1.41 2.33 18.03
CA ILE A 105 -0.03 2.18 17.79
C ILE A 105 -0.83 2.43 19.07
N LYS A 106 -0.37 1.91 20.20
CA LYS A 106 -1.04 2.13 21.49
C LYS A 106 -1.14 3.61 21.83
N VAL A 107 -0.03 4.34 21.73
CA VAL A 107 -0.02 5.81 21.99
C VAL A 107 -0.89 6.55 20.97
N GLY A 108 -0.83 6.17 19.70
CA GLY A 108 -1.67 6.78 18.66
C GLY A 108 -3.16 6.54 18.92
N LYS A 109 -3.56 5.33 19.30
CA LYS A 109 -4.94 5.02 19.68
C LYS A 109 -5.42 5.79 20.92
N GLU A 110 -4.54 6.09 21.87
CA GLU A 110 -4.87 6.97 23.00
C GLU A 110 -5.22 8.40 22.54
N VAL A 111 -4.52 8.93 21.54
CA VAL A 111 -4.84 10.23 20.93
C VAL A 111 -6.13 10.17 20.13
N LEU A 112 -6.28 9.14 19.29
CA LEU A 112 -7.45 8.96 18.43
C LEU A 112 -8.74 8.67 19.23
N ALA A 113 -8.64 8.21 20.49
CA ALA A 113 -9.80 8.08 21.37
C ALA A 113 -10.36 9.46 21.78
N GLU A 114 -9.53 10.50 21.88
CA GLU A 114 -9.94 11.85 22.20
C GLU A 114 -10.27 12.68 20.96
N ASP A 115 -9.52 12.47 19.88
CA ASP A 115 -9.70 13.13 18.57
C ASP A 115 -9.65 12.09 17.46
N PRO A 116 -10.78 11.41 17.16
CA PRO A 116 -10.84 10.36 16.18
C PRO A 116 -10.41 10.79 14.78
N ASP A 117 -10.59 12.05 14.44
CA ASP A 117 -10.32 12.62 13.13
C ASP A 117 -8.93 13.25 13.01
N ASN A 118 -8.05 13.01 13.96
CA ASN A 118 -6.69 13.56 13.95
C ASN A 118 -5.86 13.01 12.78
N LEU A 119 -5.89 13.75 11.67
CA LEU A 119 -5.27 13.33 10.42
C LEU A 119 -3.74 13.22 10.52
N ASP A 120 -3.10 14.00 11.38
CA ASP A 120 -1.65 13.93 11.62
C ASP A 120 -1.27 12.58 12.24
N TYR A 121 -1.98 12.17 13.31
CA TYR A 121 -1.72 10.87 13.96
C TYR A 121 -2.12 9.70 13.08
N LEU A 122 -3.26 9.76 12.37
CA LEU A 122 -3.66 8.73 11.42
C LEU A 122 -2.57 8.51 10.36
N SER A 123 -2.09 9.60 9.75
CA SER A 123 -1.04 9.53 8.72
C SER A 123 0.27 8.98 9.28
N ALA A 124 0.69 9.45 10.46
CA ALA A 124 1.91 8.99 11.10
C ALA A 124 1.85 7.49 11.46
N LEU A 125 0.71 7.00 11.94
CA LEU A 125 0.50 5.58 12.26
C LEU A 125 0.64 4.71 11.01
N VAL A 126 0.02 5.09 9.90
CA VAL A 126 0.18 4.35 8.63
C VAL A 126 1.65 4.30 8.22
N VAL A 127 2.36 5.45 8.28
CA VAL A 127 3.78 5.51 7.91
C VAL A 127 4.63 4.60 8.79
N GLN A 128 4.39 4.56 10.09
CA GLN A 128 5.14 3.71 11.03
C GLN A 128 4.92 2.22 10.76
N VAL A 129 3.67 1.76 10.63
CA VAL A 129 3.39 0.36 10.31
C VAL A 129 3.92 0.00 8.92
N ARG A 130 3.71 0.86 7.94
CA ARG A 130 4.23 0.67 6.59
C ARG A 130 5.75 0.47 6.60
N THR A 131 6.49 1.37 7.23
CA THR A 131 7.95 1.38 7.19
C THR A 131 8.57 0.25 8.01
N ASN A 132 8.03 0.02 9.20
CA ASN A 132 8.64 -0.92 10.16
C ASN A 132 8.16 -2.35 10.00
N GLU A 133 7.03 -2.56 9.30
CA GLU A 133 6.41 -3.88 9.16
C GLU A 133 6.12 -4.25 7.70
N LEU A 134 5.14 -3.60 7.04
CA LEU A 134 4.65 -4.06 5.74
C LEU A 134 5.73 -4.06 4.65
N PHE A 135 6.64 -3.08 4.69
CA PHE A 135 7.75 -2.95 3.74
C PHE A 135 9.11 -3.26 4.36
N ALA A 136 9.14 -3.83 5.56
CA ALA A 136 10.35 -4.34 6.17
C ALA A 136 10.84 -5.63 5.47
N ASN A 137 12.07 -6.00 5.72
CA ASN A 137 12.63 -7.26 5.23
C ASN A 137 13.17 -8.10 6.40
N PRO A 138 12.51 -9.20 6.79
CA PRO A 138 11.25 -9.71 6.23
C PRO A 138 10.04 -8.82 6.58
N ALA A 139 9.01 -8.86 5.72
CA ALA A 139 7.76 -8.16 6.00
C ALA A 139 7.02 -8.80 7.18
N ASN A 140 6.35 -7.95 7.98
CA ASN A 140 5.51 -8.33 9.10
C ASN A 140 4.10 -7.74 8.91
N TYR A 141 3.08 -8.49 9.26
CA TYR A 141 1.67 -8.09 9.10
C TYR A 141 0.90 -8.07 10.42
N ALA A 142 1.61 -8.05 11.57
CA ALA A 142 0.98 -8.10 12.90
C ALA A 142 -0.05 -6.97 13.11
N HIS A 143 0.22 -5.78 12.54
CA HIS A 143 -0.66 -4.61 12.67
C HIS A 143 -1.30 -4.21 11.34
N ALA A 144 -1.43 -5.14 10.39
CA ALA A 144 -2.02 -4.87 9.07
C ALA A 144 -3.47 -4.33 9.16
N ALA A 145 -4.28 -4.90 10.04
CA ALA A 145 -5.66 -4.46 10.24
C ALA A 145 -5.74 -3.01 10.77
N ASP A 146 -4.88 -2.64 11.71
CA ASP A 146 -4.79 -1.26 12.21
C ASP A 146 -4.34 -0.30 11.09
N ALA A 147 -3.33 -0.70 10.31
CA ALA A 147 -2.84 0.09 9.18
C ALA A 147 -3.92 0.28 8.11
N ALA A 148 -4.76 -0.73 7.86
CA ALA A 148 -5.87 -0.63 6.90
C ALA A 148 -6.93 0.38 7.39
N ASP A 149 -7.39 0.29 8.66
CA ASP A 149 -8.33 1.25 9.24
C ASP A 149 -7.78 2.69 9.15
N PHE A 150 -6.54 2.89 9.58
CA PHE A 150 -5.94 4.22 9.54
C PHE A 150 -5.79 4.74 8.12
N ALA A 151 -5.37 3.91 7.16
CA ALA A 151 -5.23 4.31 5.76
C ALA A 151 -6.57 4.71 5.13
N GLU A 152 -7.64 3.93 5.37
CA GLU A 152 -8.98 4.25 4.89
C GLU A 152 -9.50 5.58 5.47
N ARG A 153 -9.21 5.85 6.75
CA ARG A 153 -9.59 7.12 7.39
C ARG A 153 -8.82 8.29 6.80
N VAL A 154 -7.51 8.13 6.57
CA VAL A 154 -6.69 9.14 5.89
C VAL A 154 -7.23 9.43 4.50
N ILE A 155 -7.56 8.40 3.71
CA ILE A 155 -8.16 8.56 2.37
C ILE A 155 -9.42 9.41 2.45
N ARG A 156 -10.38 9.03 3.31
CA ARG A 156 -11.65 9.77 3.48
C ARG A 156 -11.43 11.24 3.82
N HIS A 157 -10.50 11.55 4.74
CA HIS A 157 -10.22 12.93 5.14
C HIS A 157 -9.58 13.74 4.02
N ILE A 158 -8.60 13.17 3.33
CA ILE A 158 -7.91 13.87 2.24
C ILE A 158 -8.84 14.07 1.03
N GLU A 159 -9.70 13.09 0.70
CA GLU A 159 -10.72 13.22 -0.35
C GLU A 159 -11.75 14.30 0.01
N ALA A 160 -12.11 14.43 1.28
CA ALA A 160 -12.95 15.51 1.80
C ALA A 160 -12.24 16.89 1.85
N GLY A 161 -11.01 16.99 1.34
CA GLY A 161 -10.27 18.26 1.24
C GLY A 161 -9.49 18.64 2.51
N LYS A 162 -9.42 17.78 3.53
CA LYS A 162 -8.60 18.03 4.72
C LYS A 162 -7.11 17.81 4.40
N THR A 163 -6.26 18.55 5.06
CA THR A 163 -4.80 18.42 4.99
C THR A 163 -4.25 18.23 6.41
N PRO A 164 -3.24 17.35 6.62
CA PRO A 164 -2.58 17.26 7.94
C PRO A 164 -2.07 18.63 8.39
N THR A 165 -2.29 18.96 9.65
CA THR A 165 -1.90 20.28 10.19
C THR A 165 -0.39 20.45 10.31
N SER A 166 0.34 19.32 10.43
CA SER A 166 1.80 19.27 10.43
C SER A 166 2.42 19.41 9.04
N ALA A 167 1.64 19.26 7.97
CA ALA A 167 2.13 19.39 6.62
C ALA A 167 2.21 20.85 6.20
N ASP A 168 3.30 21.24 5.53
CA ASP A 168 3.39 22.52 4.82
C ASP A 168 2.38 22.48 3.65
N PRO A 169 1.33 23.33 3.65
CA PRO A 169 0.30 23.28 2.60
C PRO A 169 0.87 23.49 1.20
N ALA A 170 1.97 24.25 1.06
CA ALA A 170 2.63 24.50 -0.23
C ALA A 170 3.38 23.28 -0.77
N LYS A 171 3.74 22.34 0.09
CA LYS A 171 4.49 21.11 -0.25
C LYS A 171 3.64 19.83 -0.17
N PHE A 172 2.45 19.93 0.41
CA PHE A 172 1.57 18.77 0.54
C PHE A 172 1.06 18.30 -0.83
N ASN A 173 1.44 17.10 -1.21
CA ASN A 173 0.98 16.48 -2.44
C ASN A 173 -0.14 15.46 -2.12
N LYS A 174 -1.38 15.90 -2.33
CA LYS A 174 -2.58 15.08 -2.12
C LYS A 174 -2.50 13.75 -2.87
N ASN A 175 -2.14 13.77 -4.15
CA ASN A 175 -2.15 12.57 -4.99
C ASN A 175 -1.09 11.56 -4.53
N VAL A 176 0.11 12.02 -4.19
CA VAL A 176 1.17 11.15 -3.68
C VAL A 176 0.75 10.52 -2.36
N THR A 177 0.16 11.30 -1.45
CA THR A 177 -0.31 10.77 -0.16
C THR A 177 -1.40 9.71 -0.36
N LEU A 178 -2.41 10.00 -1.18
CA LEU A 178 -3.47 9.03 -1.50
C LEU A 178 -2.90 7.78 -2.16
N ALA A 179 -1.96 7.91 -3.10
CA ALA A 179 -1.32 6.78 -3.75
C ALA A 179 -0.60 5.86 -2.75
N TYR A 180 0.09 6.43 -1.75
CA TYR A 180 0.71 5.65 -0.69
C TYR A 180 -0.30 4.95 0.22
N MET A 181 -1.43 5.58 0.53
CA MET A 181 -2.50 4.95 1.31
C MET A 181 -3.11 3.77 0.54
N HIS A 182 -3.43 3.96 -0.73
CA HIS A 182 -3.92 2.90 -1.61
C HIS A 182 -2.90 1.76 -1.78
N GLN A 183 -1.62 2.06 -1.92
CA GLN A 183 -0.57 1.04 -1.95
C GLN A 183 -0.50 0.24 -0.63
N THR A 184 -0.70 0.91 0.50
CA THR A 184 -0.71 0.22 1.80
C THR A 184 -1.86 -0.78 1.87
N LEU A 185 -3.07 -0.37 1.49
CA LEU A 185 -4.23 -1.26 1.40
C LEU A 185 -4.00 -2.40 0.41
N ALA A 186 -3.42 -2.11 -0.76
CA ALA A 186 -3.12 -3.12 -1.79
C ALA A 186 -2.17 -4.21 -1.26
N VAL A 187 -1.10 -3.83 -0.55
CA VAL A 187 -0.14 -4.78 0.05
C VAL A 187 -0.81 -5.67 1.10
N ILE A 188 -1.69 -5.10 1.91
CA ILE A 188 -2.45 -5.85 2.93
C ILE A 188 -3.41 -6.84 2.25
N TYR A 189 -4.20 -6.39 1.29
CA TYR A 189 -5.13 -7.26 0.57
C TYR A 189 -4.41 -8.36 -0.23
N ASP A 190 -3.23 -8.07 -0.78
CA ASP A 190 -2.42 -9.08 -1.47
C ASP A 190 -1.90 -10.16 -0.51
N HIS A 191 -1.44 -9.76 0.66
CA HIS A 191 -1.06 -10.68 1.73
C HIS A 191 -2.24 -11.60 2.12
N ASP A 192 -3.43 -11.04 2.27
CA ASP A 192 -4.65 -11.75 2.65
C ASP A 192 -5.27 -12.56 1.49
N LYS A 193 -4.58 -12.62 0.33
CA LYS A 193 -5.03 -13.33 -0.88
C LYS A 193 -6.31 -12.75 -1.50
N ASN A 194 -6.69 -11.54 -1.12
CA ASN A 194 -7.79 -10.81 -1.77
C ASN A 194 -7.26 -10.05 -2.98
N THR A 195 -6.90 -10.80 -4.02
CA THR A 195 -6.22 -10.27 -5.21
C THR A 195 -7.06 -9.28 -6.00
N ASP A 196 -8.40 -9.36 -5.94
CA ASP A 196 -9.28 -8.41 -6.62
C ASP A 196 -9.21 -7.03 -5.96
N LYS A 197 -9.31 -6.99 -4.63
CA LYS A 197 -9.14 -5.73 -3.89
C LYS A 197 -7.73 -5.18 -4.01
N ALA A 198 -6.72 -6.04 -3.91
CA ALA A 198 -5.33 -5.62 -4.08
C ALA A 198 -5.10 -4.94 -5.44
N LEU A 199 -5.59 -5.55 -6.53
CA LEU A 199 -5.49 -4.97 -7.86
C LEU A 199 -6.19 -3.61 -7.96
N ALA A 200 -7.43 -3.52 -7.46
CA ALA A 200 -8.19 -2.27 -7.49
C ALA A 200 -7.47 -1.12 -6.74
N GLU A 201 -6.83 -1.43 -5.62
CA GLU A 201 -6.08 -0.43 -4.85
C GLU A 201 -4.76 -0.04 -5.55
N TYR A 202 -4.04 -0.98 -6.19
CA TYR A 202 -2.89 -0.64 -7.01
C TYR A 202 -3.26 0.20 -8.24
N GLU A 203 -4.40 -0.07 -8.88
CA GLU A 203 -4.90 0.72 -10.00
C GLU A 203 -5.23 2.16 -9.59
N LYS A 204 -5.88 2.36 -8.43
CA LYS A 204 -6.10 3.70 -7.87
C LYS A 204 -4.78 4.43 -7.61
N ALA A 205 -3.81 3.75 -6.99
CA ALA A 205 -2.49 4.32 -6.76
C ALA A 205 -1.79 4.71 -8.07
N ALA A 206 -1.89 3.87 -9.11
CA ALA A 206 -1.30 4.12 -10.43
C ALA A 206 -1.95 5.31 -11.17
N VAL A 207 -3.25 5.55 -10.96
CA VAL A 207 -3.94 6.74 -11.50
C VAL A 207 -3.46 8.02 -10.81
N LEU A 208 -3.26 7.97 -9.49
CA LEU A 208 -2.84 9.12 -8.69
C LEU A 208 -1.36 9.47 -8.90
N GLU A 209 -0.50 8.48 -9.11
CA GLU A 209 0.95 8.65 -9.31
C GLU A 209 1.43 7.77 -10.48
N PRO A 210 1.12 8.15 -11.73
CA PRO A 210 1.40 7.33 -12.91
C PRO A 210 2.89 7.22 -13.26
N SER A 211 3.75 7.98 -12.60
CA SER A 211 5.21 7.90 -12.73
C SER A 211 5.87 6.88 -11.80
N ASN A 212 5.12 6.28 -10.88
CA ASN A 212 5.66 5.31 -9.93
C ASN A 212 5.65 3.89 -10.50
N PRO A 213 6.81 3.30 -10.86
CA PRO A 213 6.86 1.99 -11.50
C PRO A 213 6.38 0.85 -10.58
N THR A 214 6.45 1.03 -9.27
CA THR A 214 6.10 -0.02 -8.30
C THR A 214 4.66 -0.49 -8.45
N PHE A 215 3.73 0.43 -8.72
CA PHE A 215 2.32 0.08 -8.86
C PHE A 215 2.09 -0.81 -10.08
N PHE A 216 2.72 -0.48 -11.21
CA PHE A 216 2.63 -1.26 -12.45
C PHE A 216 3.32 -2.62 -12.35
N PHE A 217 4.39 -2.72 -11.58
CA PHE A 217 5.01 -4.02 -11.27
C PHE A 217 4.02 -4.95 -10.57
N HIS A 218 3.36 -4.48 -9.50
CA HIS A 218 2.43 -5.30 -8.73
C HIS A 218 1.12 -5.58 -9.50
N CYS A 219 0.57 -4.61 -10.22
CA CYS A 219 -0.55 -4.86 -11.12
C CYS A 219 -0.24 -5.96 -12.12
N GLY A 220 0.92 -5.86 -12.81
CA GLY A 220 1.36 -6.86 -13.78
C GLY A 220 1.54 -8.24 -13.15
N ARG A 221 2.07 -8.33 -11.92
CA ARG A 221 2.23 -9.58 -11.18
C ARG A 221 0.88 -10.25 -10.91
N ILE A 222 -0.09 -9.50 -10.41
CA ILE A 222 -1.43 -10.05 -10.14
C ILE A 222 -2.11 -10.52 -11.45
N HIS A 223 -1.99 -9.73 -12.53
CA HIS A 223 -2.51 -10.14 -13.83
C HIS A 223 -1.79 -11.38 -14.37
N ASN A 224 -0.47 -11.49 -14.17
CA ASN A 224 0.29 -12.67 -14.60
C ASN A 224 -0.10 -13.93 -13.82
N ASP A 225 -0.39 -13.83 -12.53
CA ASP A 225 -0.90 -14.97 -11.75
C ASP A 225 -2.27 -15.45 -12.31
N ARG A 226 -3.14 -14.53 -12.73
CA ARG A 226 -4.42 -14.84 -13.39
C ARG A 226 -4.22 -15.43 -14.79
N TYR A 227 -3.28 -14.90 -15.55
CA TYR A 227 -2.89 -15.45 -16.84
C TYR A 227 -2.40 -16.89 -16.68
N ALA A 228 -1.49 -17.15 -15.75
CA ALA A 228 -0.95 -18.48 -15.50
C ALA A 228 -2.06 -19.50 -15.13
N ALA A 229 -3.03 -19.07 -14.32
CA ALA A 229 -4.19 -19.92 -14.00
C ALA A 229 -5.05 -20.24 -15.24
N SER A 230 -5.26 -19.27 -16.11
CA SER A 230 -6.00 -19.49 -17.37
C SER A 230 -5.21 -20.36 -18.35
N ALA A 231 -3.89 -20.21 -18.44
CA ALA A 231 -3.03 -21.05 -19.25
C ALA A 231 -3.09 -22.52 -18.80
N GLN A 232 -3.08 -22.79 -17.48
CA GLN A 232 -3.25 -24.15 -16.96
C GLN A 232 -4.61 -24.78 -17.35
N LYS A 233 -5.69 -23.98 -17.35
CA LYS A 233 -7.01 -24.46 -17.82
C LYS A 233 -6.99 -24.79 -19.32
N TYR A 234 -6.36 -23.92 -20.11
CA TYR A 234 -6.19 -24.18 -21.55
C TYR A 234 -5.39 -25.45 -21.81
N ASP A 235 -4.26 -25.65 -21.15
CA ASP A 235 -3.43 -26.87 -21.28
C ASP A 235 -4.22 -28.12 -20.91
N ALA A 236 -5.06 -28.04 -19.87
CA ALA A 236 -5.92 -29.17 -19.49
C ALA A 236 -6.99 -29.45 -20.55
N ALA A 237 -7.61 -28.43 -21.13
CA ALA A 237 -8.59 -28.57 -22.20
C ALA A 237 -7.92 -29.10 -23.48
N GLN A 238 -6.75 -28.59 -23.84
CA GLN A 238 -6.00 -29.03 -25.00
C GLN A 238 -5.61 -30.50 -24.90
N LYS A 239 -5.16 -31.00 -23.75
CA LYS A 239 -4.86 -32.40 -23.51
C LYS A 239 -6.06 -33.30 -23.75
N LYS A 240 -7.29 -32.87 -23.43
CA LYS A 240 -8.51 -33.62 -23.74
C LYS A 240 -8.70 -33.75 -25.26
N VAL A 241 -8.49 -32.66 -26.00
CA VAL A 241 -8.59 -32.62 -27.46
C VAL A 241 -7.51 -33.52 -28.10
N ASP A 242 -6.27 -33.43 -27.60
CA ASP A 242 -5.15 -34.23 -28.14
C ASP A 242 -5.33 -35.74 -27.93
N ALA A 243 -6.07 -36.14 -26.90
CA ALA A 243 -6.44 -37.53 -26.66
C ALA A 243 -7.52 -38.05 -27.62
N ILE A 244 -8.22 -37.18 -28.36
CA ILE A 244 -9.22 -37.57 -29.35
C ILE A 244 -8.51 -37.93 -30.66
N PRO A 245 -8.80 -39.09 -31.28
CA PRO A 245 -8.24 -39.46 -32.59
C PRO A 245 -8.46 -38.34 -33.63
N GLU A 246 -7.45 -38.10 -34.46
CA GLU A 246 -7.50 -37.03 -35.46
C GLU A 246 -8.68 -37.16 -36.43
N ALA A 247 -9.01 -38.40 -36.83
CA ALA A 247 -10.15 -38.68 -37.67
C ALA A 247 -11.48 -38.23 -37.05
N ASP A 248 -11.64 -38.39 -35.73
CA ASP A 248 -12.85 -37.94 -35.01
C ASP A 248 -12.88 -36.41 -34.84
N ARG A 249 -11.71 -35.77 -34.65
CA ARG A 249 -11.59 -34.30 -34.56
C ARG A 249 -11.93 -33.61 -35.88
N ASN A 250 -11.55 -34.21 -36.99
CA ASN A 250 -11.71 -33.65 -38.35
C ASN A 250 -12.94 -34.22 -39.08
N ALA A 251 -13.80 -34.99 -38.42
CA ALA A 251 -15.03 -35.49 -39.01
C ALA A 251 -15.94 -34.34 -39.45
N ALA A 252 -16.64 -34.51 -40.60
CA ALA A 252 -17.58 -33.48 -41.08
C ALA A 252 -18.69 -33.21 -40.06
N GLU A 253 -19.10 -34.23 -39.31
CA GLU A 253 -20.03 -34.12 -38.17
C GLU A 253 -19.38 -34.76 -36.93
N PRO A 254 -18.58 -34.00 -36.18
CA PRO A 254 -17.97 -34.50 -34.95
C PRO A 254 -19.04 -34.92 -33.93
N LYS A 255 -18.79 -35.99 -33.18
CA LYS A 255 -19.64 -36.41 -32.07
C LYS A 255 -19.83 -35.25 -31.07
N PRO A 256 -20.96 -35.20 -30.36
CA PRO A 256 -21.23 -34.09 -29.40
C PRO A 256 -20.12 -33.87 -28.38
N GLU A 257 -19.50 -34.92 -27.85
CA GLU A 257 -18.40 -34.84 -26.90
C GLU A 257 -17.12 -34.24 -27.51
N VAL A 258 -16.83 -34.54 -28.77
CA VAL A 258 -15.69 -33.97 -29.51
C VAL A 258 -15.92 -32.48 -29.74
N LYS A 259 -17.13 -32.13 -30.20
CA LYS A 259 -17.51 -30.73 -30.41
C LYS A 259 -17.41 -29.92 -29.09
N ALA A 260 -17.89 -30.48 -27.97
CA ALA A 260 -17.80 -29.85 -26.67
C ALA A 260 -16.35 -29.62 -26.23
N ALA A 261 -15.47 -30.61 -26.42
CA ALA A 261 -14.03 -30.46 -26.09
C ALA A 261 -13.33 -29.38 -26.93
N LEU A 262 -13.63 -29.28 -28.21
CA LEU A 262 -13.11 -28.27 -29.12
C LEU A 262 -13.57 -26.87 -28.72
N GLU A 263 -14.86 -26.69 -28.39
CA GLU A 263 -15.40 -25.41 -27.93
C GLU A 263 -14.85 -25.02 -26.55
N GLU A 264 -14.68 -25.97 -25.60
CA GLU A 264 -14.03 -25.74 -24.30
C GLU A 264 -12.61 -25.19 -24.51
N THR A 265 -11.82 -25.82 -25.39
CA THR A 265 -10.45 -25.41 -25.67
C THR A 265 -10.38 -24.05 -26.34
N LYS A 266 -11.27 -23.77 -27.28
CA LYS A 266 -11.38 -22.46 -27.94
C LYS A 266 -11.74 -21.34 -26.94
N ALA A 267 -12.67 -21.61 -26.05
CA ALA A 267 -13.07 -20.67 -25.00
C ALA A 267 -11.91 -20.41 -24.01
N ALA A 268 -11.21 -21.48 -23.59
CA ALA A 268 -10.05 -21.37 -22.72
C ALA A 268 -8.91 -20.57 -23.38
N LEU A 269 -8.64 -20.78 -24.67
CA LEU A 269 -7.65 -19.98 -25.42
C LEU A 269 -8.04 -18.51 -25.48
N ALA A 270 -9.31 -18.20 -25.70
CA ALA A 270 -9.80 -16.83 -25.70
C ALA A 270 -9.61 -16.18 -24.32
N GLU A 271 -9.84 -16.92 -23.22
CA GLU A 271 -9.57 -16.44 -21.86
C GLU A 271 -8.08 -16.15 -21.67
N VAL A 272 -7.18 -17.06 -22.06
CA VAL A 272 -5.72 -16.86 -21.98
C VAL A 272 -5.30 -15.59 -22.72
N LYS A 273 -5.78 -15.39 -23.96
CA LYS A 273 -5.48 -14.18 -24.74
C LYS A 273 -5.96 -12.91 -24.03
N SER A 274 -7.18 -12.91 -23.50
CA SER A 274 -7.72 -11.76 -22.78
C SER A 274 -6.96 -11.43 -21.48
N ARG A 275 -6.35 -12.45 -20.84
CA ARG A 275 -5.54 -12.27 -19.63
C ARG A 275 -4.11 -11.83 -19.91
N ALA A 276 -3.57 -12.08 -21.09
CA ALA A 276 -2.22 -11.68 -21.48
C ALA A 276 -2.10 -10.15 -21.66
N GLU A 277 -3.12 -9.51 -22.24
CA GLU A 277 -3.09 -8.07 -22.52
C GLU A 277 -2.86 -7.18 -21.27
N PRO A 278 -3.58 -7.34 -20.14
CA PRO A 278 -3.33 -6.56 -18.93
C PRO A 278 -1.92 -6.74 -18.36
N VAL A 279 -1.33 -7.95 -18.48
CA VAL A 279 0.06 -8.22 -18.08
C VAL A 279 1.01 -7.36 -18.90
N ILE A 280 0.86 -7.40 -20.23
CA ILE A 280 1.69 -6.61 -21.15
C ILE A 280 1.57 -5.12 -20.84
N ASN A 281 0.35 -4.60 -20.71
CA ASN A 281 0.11 -3.19 -20.46
C ASN A 281 0.76 -2.70 -19.17
N CYS A 282 0.60 -3.45 -18.07
CA CYS A 282 1.19 -3.06 -16.78
C CYS A 282 2.73 -3.13 -16.84
N TRP A 283 3.29 -4.22 -17.36
CA TRP A 283 4.74 -4.37 -17.37
C TRP A 283 5.43 -3.57 -18.46
N ALA A 284 4.80 -3.25 -19.59
CA ALA A 284 5.33 -2.29 -20.55
C ALA A 284 5.50 -0.90 -19.91
N ARG A 285 4.53 -0.47 -19.09
CA ARG A 285 4.66 0.77 -18.31
C ARG A 285 5.80 0.69 -17.30
N TYR A 286 5.90 -0.39 -16.52
CA TYR A 286 7.03 -0.60 -15.62
C TYR A 286 8.37 -0.54 -16.37
N LEU A 287 8.50 -1.25 -17.50
CA LEU A 287 9.70 -1.30 -18.30
C LEU A 287 10.08 0.07 -18.89
N GLY A 288 9.09 0.84 -19.33
CA GLY A 288 9.29 2.22 -19.79
C GLY A 288 9.82 3.12 -18.67
N LEU A 289 9.16 3.15 -17.52
CA LEU A 289 9.53 3.97 -16.37
C LEU A 289 10.89 3.58 -15.73
N THR A 290 11.35 2.36 -15.98
CA THR A 290 12.63 1.85 -15.45
C THR A 290 13.70 1.69 -16.53
N ALA A 291 13.53 2.30 -17.70
CA ALA A 291 14.45 2.15 -18.83
C ALA A 291 15.92 2.44 -18.47
N ASP A 292 16.14 3.43 -17.62
CA ASP A 292 17.47 3.87 -17.20
C ASP A 292 18.01 3.11 -15.95
N LYS A 293 17.28 2.07 -15.49
CA LYS A 293 17.62 1.30 -14.28
C LYS A 293 17.75 -0.18 -14.63
N PRO A 294 18.87 -0.62 -15.25
CA PRO A 294 19.06 -2.03 -15.59
C PRO A 294 19.09 -2.90 -14.32
N SER A 295 18.40 -4.04 -14.38
CA SER A 295 18.40 -5.06 -13.32
C SER A 295 17.98 -6.41 -13.89
N ASP A 296 18.35 -7.50 -13.21
CA ASP A 296 17.95 -8.86 -13.61
C ASP A 296 16.43 -9.01 -13.63
N ALA A 297 15.73 -8.38 -12.66
CA ALA A 297 14.28 -8.38 -12.62
C ALA A 297 13.67 -7.72 -13.87
N ARG A 298 14.23 -6.58 -14.30
CA ARG A 298 13.79 -5.90 -15.52
C ARG A 298 14.01 -6.76 -16.77
N THR A 299 15.18 -7.41 -16.87
CA THR A 299 15.50 -8.31 -17.98
C THR A 299 14.53 -9.49 -18.04
N THR A 300 14.25 -10.11 -16.90
CA THR A 300 13.28 -11.20 -16.79
C THR A 300 11.89 -10.77 -17.24
N LEU A 301 11.41 -9.61 -16.77
CA LEU A 301 10.09 -9.09 -17.15
C LEU A 301 10.01 -8.73 -18.63
N LEU A 302 11.08 -8.19 -19.21
CA LEU A 302 11.13 -7.94 -20.65
C LEU A 302 10.96 -9.23 -21.45
N GLY A 303 11.63 -10.31 -21.03
CA GLY A 303 11.46 -11.62 -21.65
C GLY A 303 10.02 -12.14 -21.60
N VAL A 304 9.37 -12.01 -20.43
CA VAL A 304 7.95 -12.39 -20.26
C VAL A 304 7.03 -11.56 -21.16
N VAL A 305 7.18 -10.23 -21.14
CA VAL A 305 6.38 -9.33 -21.96
C VAL A 305 6.56 -9.63 -23.45
N THR A 306 7.81 -9.88 -23.89
CA THR A 306 8.09 -10.26 -25.26
C THR A 306 7.40 -11.55 -25.67
N GLY A 307 7.45 -12.57 -24.80
CA GLY A 307 6.75 -13.84 -25.07
C GLY A 307 5.24 -13.68 -25.18
N LEU A 308 4.61 -12.94 -24.25
CA LEU A 308 3.17 -12.67 -24.28
C LEU A 308 2.76 -11.81 -25.48
N TYR A 309 3.58 -10.81 -25.83
CA TYR A 309 3.33 -9.96 -26.99
C TYR A 309 3.35 -10.79 -28.28
N LYS A 310 4.37 -11.63 -28.48
CA LYS A 310 4.46 -12.56 -29.61
C LYS A 310 3.23 -13.49 -29.68
N PHE A 311 2.83 -14.04 -28.55
CA PHE A 311 1.65 -14.89 -28.47
C PHE A 311 0.37 -14.22 -28.98
N LEU A 312 0.19 -12.92 -28.68
CA LEU A 312 -0.95 -12.13 -29.16
C LEU A 312 -0.82 -11.65 -30.60
N HIS A 313 0.41 -11.47 -31.10
CA HIS A 313 0.73 -10.85 -32.40
C HIS A 313 1.31 -11.81 -33.42
N ASN A 314 0.83 -13.07 -33.44
CA ASN A 314 1.23 -14.09 -34.43
C ASN A 314 2.76 -14.27 -34.53
N ASN A 315 3.43 -14.33 -33.37
CA ASN A 315 4.87 -14.48 -33.22
C ASN A 315 5.71 -13.25 -33.67
N SER A 316 5.09 -12.07 -33.88
CA SER A 316 5.80 -10.82 -34.17
C SER A 316 6.10 -10.03 -32.88
N GLU A 317 7.24 -9.32 -32.89
CA GLU A 317 7.63 -8.32 -31.87
C GLU A 317 7.34 -6.90 -32.33
N ASP A 318 6.82 -6.74 -33.55
CA ASP A 318 6.59 -5.44 -34.16
C ASP A 318 5.66 -4.58 -33.27
N GLY A 319 6.14 -3.40 -32.89
CA GLY A 319 5.41 -2.48 -32.02
C GLY A 319 5.70 -2.60 -30.53
N LEU A 320 6.33 -3.69 -30.04
CA LEU A 320 6.63 -3.84 -28.60
C LEU A 320 7.61 -2.77 -28.11
N THR A 321 8.72 -2.58 -28.82
CA THR A 321 9.70 -1.55 -28.46
C THR A 321 9.05 -0.17 -28.43
N LYS A 322 8.23 0.16 -29.43
CA LYS A 322 7.48 1.41 -29.48
C LYS A 322 6.55 1.55 -28.26
N LEU A 323 5.82 0.50 -27.88
CA LEU A 323 4.94 0.52 -26.70
C LEU A 323 5.73 0.82 -25.42
N ILE A 324 6.90 0.22 -25.24
CA ILE A 324 7.76 0.45 -24.06
C ILE A 324 8.31 1.88 -24.06
N ASP A 325 8.79 2.38 -25.21
CA ASP A 325 9.36 3.72 -25.33
C ASP A 325 8.30 4.81 -25.13
N GLU A 326 7.12 4.66 -25.67
CA GLU A 326 6.00 5.57 -25.41
C GLU A 326 5.65 5.59 -23.92
N ASN A 327 5.69 4.46 -23.25
CA ASN A 327 5.48 4.35 -21.81
C ASN A 327 6.61 4.96 -20.96
N LYS A 328 7.79 5.22 -21.52
CA LYS A 328 8.88 5.92 -20.83
C LYS A 328 8.54 7.39 -20.56
N THR A 329 7.95 8.06 -21.53
CA THR A 329 7.78 9.52 -21.54
C THR A 329 6.33 9.97 -21.37
N SER A 330 5.36 9.12 -21.65
CA SER A 330 3.95 9.46 -21.51
C SER A 330 3.56 9.79 -20.06
N PRO A 331 2.80 10.86 -19.81
CA PRO A 331 2.27 11.16 -18.48
C PRO A 331 1.25 10.12 -17.99
N THR A 332 0.61 9.40 -18.91
CA THR A 332 -0.36 8.34 -18.62
C THR A 332 0.09 7.01 -19.22
N PRO A 333 -0.34 5.87 -18.67
CA PRO A 333 -0.01 4.57 -19.26
C PRO A 333 -0.51 4.44 -20.70
N VAL A 334 0.39 4.06 -21.61
CA VAL A 334 0.06 3.72 -23.00
C VAL A 334 -0.28 2.26 -23.07
N ARG A 335 -1.43 1.93 -23.62
CA ARG A 335 -1.88 0.55 -23.79
C ARG A 335 -1.47 0.01 -25.16
N MET A 336 -1.26 -1.28 -25.21
CA MET A 336 -1.04 -2.02 -26.44
C MET A 336 -2.23 -1.83 -27.41
N SER A 337 -1.93 -1.60 -28.69
CA SER A 337 -2.96 -1.68 -29.73
C SER A 337 -3.45 -3.11 -29.86
N PRO A 338 -4.75 -3.33 -30.13
CA PRO A 338 -5.24 -4.67 -30.46
C PRO A 338 -4.41 -5.27 -31.60
N PRO A 339 -4.13 -6.59 -31.57
CA PRO A 339 -3.49 -7.25 -32.69
C PRO A 339 -4.29 -7.01 -33.97
N ALA A 340 -3.60 -6.66 -35.05
CA ALA A 340 -4.26 -6.53 -36.36
C ALA A 340 -5.07 -7.82 -36.61
N GLN A 341 -6.35 -7.69 -36.89
CA GLN A 341 -7.19 -8.86 -37.20
C GLN A 341 -6.53 -9.64 -38.34
N ALA A 342 -6.00 -10.80 -37.99
CA ALA A 342 -5.40 -11.66 -39.00
C ALA A 342 -6.50 -12.19 -39.91
N ALA A 343 -6.48 -11.74 -41.15
CA ALA A 343 -7.14 -12.43 -42.24
C ALA A 343 -6.29 -13.66 -42.58
N ALA A 344 -6.41 -14.76 -41.82
CA ALA A 344 -6.04 -16.11 -42.20
C ALA A 344 -6.15 -17.08 -41.00
N GLU A 345 -6.57 -18.27 -41.27
CA GLU A 345 -6.72 -19.37 -40.30
C GLU A 345 -5.43 -19.62 -39.50
N PRO A 346 -5.54 -19.91 -38.18
CA PRO A 346 -4.37 -20.15 -37.36
C PRO A 346 -3.69 -21.46 -37.73
N LYS A 347 -2.43 -21.36 -38.16
CA LYS A 347 -1.53 -22.52 -38.09
C LYS A 347 -1.41 -22.95 -36.62
N PRO A 348 -1.24 -24.25 -36.31
CA PRO A 348 -1.12 -24.71 -34.95
C PRO A 348 -0.04 -23.93 -34.21
N VAL A 349 -0.47 -23.24 -33.18
CA VAL A 349 0.38 -22.39 -32.34
C VAL A 349 1.31 -23.28 -31.52
N ALA A 350 2.61 -23.03 -31.59
CA ALA A 350 3.58 -23.64 -30.70
C ALA A 350 3.13 -23.40 -29.25
N GLU A 351 3.23 -24.43 -28.41
CA GLU A 351 2.82 -24.39 -27.00
C GLU A 351 3.30 -23.14 -26.27
N PRO A 352 2.42 -22.46 -25.53
CA PRO A 352 2.85 -21.37 -24.67
C PRO A 352 3.81 -21.94 -23.61
N THR A 353 5.07 -21.57 -23.67
CA THR A 353 6.04 -21.93 -22.64
C THR A 353 5.56 -21.35 -21.32
N VAL A 354 5.11 -22.21 -20.42
CA VAL A 354 4.75 -21.82 -19.05
C VAL A 354 5.99 -21.18 -18.44
N VAL A 355 6.01 -19.85 -18.37
CA VAL A 355 7.10 -19.12 -17.74
C VAL A 355 7.00 -19.41 -16.25
N ALA A 356 7.93 -20.24 -15.77
CA ALA A 356 8.06 -20.58 -14.36
C ALA A 356 8.03 -19.30 -13.51
N LYS A 357 7.30 -19.37 -12.38
CA LYS A 357 7.34 -18.30 -11.35
C LYS A 357 8.79 -17.87 -11.15
N PRO A 358 9.12 -16.59 -11.23
CA PRO A 358 10.44 -16.14 -10.84
C PRO A 358 10.65 -16.58 -9.39
N ASN A 359 11.58 -17.51 -9.18
CA ASN A 359 11.97 -17.96 -7.85
C ASN A 359 12.34 -16.73 -7.04
N GLY A 360 11.54 -16.44 -6.03
CA GLY A 360 11.70 -15.29 -5.17
C GLY A 360 13.02 -15.33 -4.39
N LYS A 361 14.12 -15.03 -5.07
CA LYS A 361 15.28 -14.49 -4.39
C LYS A 361 14.95 -13.06 -4.01
N LYS A 362 14.68 -12.88 -2.71
CA LYS A 362 14.45 -11.58 -2.09
C LYS A 362 15.55 -10.62 -2.53
N PRO A 363 15.21 -9.41 -3.01
CA PRO A 363 16.21 -8.38 -3.20
C PRO A 363 16.74 -7.97 -1.82
N HIS A 364 18.07 -7.97 -1.69
CA HIS A 364 18.80 -7.39 -0.56
C HIS A 364 18.75 -5.87 -0.57
#